data_4bcfef6fcc16a3131c012736ebc88839
#
_entry.id   4bcfef6fcc16a3131c012736ebc88839
#
_cell.length_a   1.000
_cell.length_b   1.000
_cell.length_c   1.000
_cell.angle_alpha   90.00
_cell.angle_beta   90.00
_cell.angle_gamma   90.00
#
_symmetry.space_group_name_H-M   'P 1'
#
loop_
_entity.id
_entity.type
_entity.pdbx_description
1 polymer ?
#
loop_
_entity_poly.entity_id
_entity_poly.type
_entity_poly.pdbx_seq_one_letter_code
_entity_poly.pdbx_strand_id
1 'polypeptide(L)'
;MNYDVIIIGSGPAGLGAAFHLIENNRNLKILILEKEKMCSGGLLNDCKQNYTYPIGFTEDCWKKEVADELLKIVQQHLNPNFLERKNLEIYQKRAFKVNSKLINIKQSHVGTDKSKYLIQGLLDKLRSLNVEIRLSTTVDKIKDQNRNILILEDGSELSYNKLIIAPGRKGFDFLQNIMNDLGVKYIDNSLDVGVRIETRLEHYPIVKDYYDPKFYFPYKTRTFCTNSGHALVVKEKYKDFSLVNGHALSSDRKPNGLVNFAILKTIGLEAPVRSGQQMAVFLARLANEIGGGRPLMQRIGDFRAGKRSRMETFNDDLYDFKPTCSACAGDLALTVPSKIMRDIWASMKLLDSIMPGILHPSTIMYYPEIKMYANKPSFIDEHFAVTDNIYLIGDGAGTSRGITGAWASGIRASRGILKKL
;
A
#
# COMPACT_ATOMS: atom_id res chain seq x y z
N MET A 1 22.65 8.36 24.65
CA MET A 1 21.38 8.67 25.33
C MET A 1 20.57 7.40 25.42
N ASN A 2 19.94 7.13 26.54
CA ASN A 2 19.11 5.92 26.71
C ASN A 2 17.63 6.27 26.53
N TYR A 3 16.90 5.46 25.75
CA TYR A 3 15.47 5.56 25.53
C TYR A 3 14.77 4.28 26.01
N ASP A 4 13.57 4.42 26.54
CA ASP A 4 12.75 3.25 26.86
C ASP A 4 12.30 2.55 25.60
N VAL A 5 11.87 3.33 24.57
CA VAL A 5 11.48 2.79 23.28
C VAL A 5 12.06 3.64 22.15
N ILE A 6 12.73 3.02 21.20
CA ILE A 6 13.05 3.63 19.91
C ILE A 6 12.14 3.02 18.84
N ILE A 7 11.60 3.88 17.95
CA ILE A 7 10.75 3.50 16.84
C ILE A 7 11.42 3.95 15.53
N ILE A 8 11.73 3.00 14.65
CA ILE A 8 12.29 3.28 13.33
C ILE A 8 11.15 3.36 12.33
N GLY A 9 10.94 4.54 11.75
CA GLY A 9 9.90 4.86 10.79
C GLY A 9 8.70 5.56 11.40
N SER A 10 8.34 6.73 10.85
CA SER A 10 7.22 7.57 11.26
C SER A 10 5.95 7.34 10.42
N GLY A 11 5.85 6.19 9.75
CA GLY A 11 4.64 5.78 9.03
C GLY A 11 3.50 5.39 9.99
N PRO A 12 2.34 4.97 9.46
CA PRO A 12 1.17 4.63 10.28
C PRO A 12 1.45 3.63 11.40
N ALA A 13 2.30 2.64 11.15
CA ALA A 13 2.67 1.66 12.18
C ALA A 13 3.46 2.28 13.32
N GLY A 14 4.49 3.09 12.99
CA GLY A 14 5.30 3.77 14.01
C GLY A 14 4.49 4.80 14.79
N LEU A 15 3.63 5.58 14.11
CA LEU A 15 2.75 6.54 14.78
C LEU A 15 1.75 5.83 15.69
N GLY A 16 1.11 4.75 15.25
CA GLY A 16 0.20 3.96 16.06
C GLY A 16 0.87 3.37 17.31
N ALA A 17 2.14 2.95 17.19
CA ALA A 17 2.93 2.50 18.31
C ALA A 17 3.23 3.65 19.29
N ALA A 18 3.72 4.78 18.80
CA ALA A 18 4.09 5.91 19.64
C ALA A 18 2.89 6.46 20.43
N PHE A 19 1.75 6.65 19.77
CA PHE A 19 0.54 7.11 20.45
C PHE A 19 0.11 6.14 21.54
N HIS A 20 0.04 4.85 21.22
CA HIS A 20 -0.43 3.89 22.19
C HIS A 20 0.51 3.77 23.40
N LEU A 21 1.82 3.82 23.20
CA LEU A 21 2.81 3.81 24.28
C LEU A 21 2.64 5.03 25.19
N ILE A 22 2.70 6.23 24.63
CA ILE A 22 2.73 7.46 25.44
C ILE A 22 1.39 7.76 26.11
N GLU A 23 0.28 7.36 25.51
CA GLU A 23 -1.05 7.55 26.11
C GLU A 23 -1.30 6.58 27.27
N ASN A 24 -0.66 5.40 27.29
CA ASN A 24 -0.78 4.43 28.37
C ASN A 24 0.33 4.55 29.44
N ASN A 25 1.47 5.15 29.11
CA ASN A 25 2.53 5.44 30.07
C ASN A 25 3.26 6.75 29.71
N ARG A 26 2.90 7.83 30.37
CA ARG A 26 3.43 9.19 30.14
C ARG A 26 4.90 9.38 30.52
N ASN A 27 5.47 8.47 31.28
CA ASN A 27 6.85 8.55 31.76
C ASN A 27 7.84 7.95 30.77
N LEU A 28 7.38 7.29 29.72
CA LEU A 28 8.24 6.68 28.74
C LEU A 28 9.01 7.71 27.93
N LYS A 29 10.31 7.49 27.83
CA LYS A 29 11.20 8.24 26.94
C LYS A 29 11.20 7.58 25.57
N ILE A 30 10.41 8.12 24.65
CA ILE A 30 10.19 7.57 23.29
C ILE A 30 10.91 8.44 22.27
N LEU A 31 11.63 7.77 21.34
CA LEU A 31 12.26 8.40 20.17
C LEU A 31 11.72 7.78 18.88
N ILE A 32 11.29 8.61 17.96
CA ILE A 32 10.98 8.21 16.56
C ILE A 32 12.12 8.66 15.66
N LEU A 33 12.68 7.75 14.87
CA LEU A 33 13.69 8.00 13.85
C LEU A 33 13.05 7.89 12.45
N GLU A 34 13.19 8.93 11.63
CA GLU A 34 12.69 8.96 10.26
C GLU A 34 13.80 9.45 9.32
N LYS A 35 14.08 8.67 8.27
CA LYS A 35 15.13 9.00 7.29
C LYS A 35 14.75 10.16 6.36
N GLU A 36 13.47 10.39 6.14
CA GLU A 36 13.00 11.47 5.28
C GLU A 36 12.93 12.81 6.03
N LYS A 37 12.89 13.93 5.25
CA LYS A 37 12.80 15.30 5.79
C LYS A 37 11.45 15.61 6.45
N MET A 38 10.45 14.78 6.22
CA MET A 38 9.15 14.86 6.87
C MET A 38 8.61 13.45 7.05
N CYS A 39 7.61 13.30 7.93
CA CYS A 39 6.93 12.03 8.08
C CYS A 39 6.44 11.52 6.72
N SER A 40 6.83 10.33 6.39
CA SER A 40 6.53 9.69 5.11
C SER A 40 5.63 8.47 5.28
N GLY A 41 5.76 7.53 4.38
CA GLY A 41 5.02 6.30 4.37
C GLY A 41 3.67 6.41 3.70
N GLY A 42 2.78 5.49 4.03
CA GLY A 42 1.49 5.37 3.37
C GLY A 42 0.62 6.62 3.50
N LEU A 43 0.71 7.34 4.62
CA LEU A 43 -0.05 8.56 4.83
C LEU A 43 0.29 9.66 3.82
N LEU A 44 1.55 9.89 3.50
CA LEU A 44 1.94 10.93 2.56
C LEU A 44 1.72 10.51 1.10
N ASN A 45 2.02 9.26 0.78
CA ASN A 45 2.01 8.77 -0.59
C ASN A 45 0.63 8.25 -1.04
N ASP A 46 -0.24 7.83 -0.13
CA ASP A 46 -1.45 7.06 -0.44
C ASP A 46 -2.65 7.45 0.43
N CYS A 47 -2.61 8.59 1.10
CA CYS A 47 -3.62 9.02 2.06
C CYS A 47 -4.89 9.59 1.43
N LYS A 48 -5.14 9.28 0.15
CA LYS A 48 -6.51 9.40 -0.31
C LYS A 48 -7.46 8.64 0.63
N GLN A 49 -7.01 7.52 1.18
CA GLN A 49 -7.75 6.61 2.03
C GLN A 49 -7.06 6.47 3.39
N ASN A 50 -7.54 7.21 4.40
CA ASN A 50 -7.00 7.16 5.75
C ASN A 50 -7.58 6.01 6.59
N TYR A 51 -8.64 5.34 6.14
CA TYR A 51 -9.23 4.22 6.84
C TYR A 51 -9.83 3.19 5.89
N THR A 52 -9.54 1.90 6.10
CA THR A 52 -10.17 0.74 5.43
C THR A 52 -10.29 -0.44 6.37
N TYR A 53 -11.44 -1.14 6.33
CA TYR A 53 -11.67 -2.40 7.02
C TYR A 53 -12.71 -3.24 6.26
N PRO A 54 -12.57 -4.58 6.12
CA PRO A 54 -11.55 -5.46 6.73
C PRO A 54 -10.24 -5.56 5.96
N ILE A 55 -10.11 -4.89 4.82
CA ILE A 55 -8.87 -4.92 4.03
C ILE A 55 -7.70 -4.37 4.85
N GLY A 56 -6.58 -5.09 4.83
CA GLY A 56 -5.36 -4.71 5.57
C GLY A 56 -5.10 -5.54 6.82
N PHE A 57 -6.05 -6.37 7.21
CA PHE A 57 -5.92 -7.34 8.30
C PHE A 57 -5.85 -8.74 7.70
N THR A 58 -4.66 -9.32 7.67
CA THR A 58 -4.44 -10.65 7.08
C THR A 58 -4.84 -11.75 8.05
N GLU A 59 -5.56 -12.77 7.59
CA GLU A 59 -6.10 -13.86 8.45
C GLU A 59 -5.01 -14.62 9.23
N ASP A 60 -3.80 -14.69 8.69
CA ASP A 60 -2.66 -15.34 9.32
C ASP A 60 -2.04 -14.53 10.48
N CYS A 61 -2.23 -13.22 10.49
CA CYS A 61 -1.75 -12.33 11.56
C CYS A 61 -2.86 -11.87 12.51
N TRP A 62 -4.12 -11.86 12.06
CA TRP A 62 -5.19 -11.17 12.78
C TRP A 62 -6.40 -12.05 13.01
N LYS A 63 -6.77 -12.21 14.28
CA LYS A 63 -8.12 -12.66 14.65
C LYS A 63 -9.07 -11.47 14.56
N LYS A 64 -10.28 -11.72 14.08
CA LYS A 64 -11.28 -10.65 13.85
C LYS A 64 -11.58 -9.86 15.11
N GLU A 65 -11.73 -10.54 16.25
CA GLU A 65 -12.07 -9.95 17.55
C GLU A 65 -10.98 -8.95 17.99
N VAL A 66 -9.70 -9.32 17.80
CA VAL A 66 -8.55 -8.45 18.12
C VAL A 66 -8.53 -7.25 17.19
N ALA A 67 -8.78 -7.44 15.88
CA ALA A 67 -8.85 -6.33 14.95
C ALA A 67 -9.99 -5.37 15.31
N ASP A 68 -11.20 -5.87 15.57
CA ASP A 68 -12.38 -5.08 15.90
C ASP A 68 -12.19 -4.24 17.18
N GLU A 69 -11.48 -4.76 18.17
CA GLU A 69 -11.11 -4.02 19.38
C GLU A 69 -10.17 -2.85 19.08
N LEU A 70 -9.08 -3.12 18.33
CA LEU A 70 -8.08 -2.11 18.01
C LEU A 70 -8.61 -1.01 17.09
N LEU A 71 -9.58 -1.33 16.23
CA LEU A 71 -10.18 -0.35 15.32
C LEU A 71 -10.82 0.84 16.04
N LYS A 72 -11.33 0.65 17.26
CA LYS A 72 -11.88 1.74 18.07
C LYS A 72 -10.80 2.78 18.41
N ILE A 73 -9.59 2.31 18.76
CA ILE A 73 -8.45 3.17 19.07
C ILE A 73 -7.94 3.84 17.78
N VAL A 74 -7.81 3.07 16.69
CA VAL A 74 -7.40 3.63 15.38
C VAL A 74 -8.30 4.78 14.94
N GLN A 75 -9.63 4.64 15.13
CA GLN A 75 -10.59 5.67 14.75
C GLN A 75 -10.42 6.98 15.54
N GLN A 76 -10.02 6.92 16.81
CA GLN A 76 -9.77 8.10 17.64
C GLN A 76 -8.64 8.98 17.11
N HIS A 77 -7.62 8.38 16.47
CA HIS A 77 -6.48 9.12 15.93
C HIS A 77 -6.65 9.54 14.47
N LEU A 78 -7.19 8.65 13.65
CA LEU A 78 -7.34 8.90 12.22
C LEU A 78 -8.64 9.67 11.88
N ASN A 79 -9.56 9.79 12.83
CA ASN A 79 -10.82 10.53 12.72
C ASN A 79 -11.53 10.33 11.37
N PRO A 80 -11.91 9.09 11.01
CA PRO A 80 -12.42 8.78 9.70
C PRO A 80 -13.83 9.36 9.48
N ASN A 81 -14.01 10.05 8.37
CA ASN A 81 -15.34 10.39 7.86
C ASN A 81 -15.78 9.29 6.90
N PHE A 82 -16.66 8.40 7.37
CA PHE A 82 -17.02 7.20 6.62
C PHE A 82 -17.90 7.53 5.41
N LEU A 83 -17.49 6.97 4.26
CA LEU A 83 -18.24 7.11 3.03
C LEU A 83 -19.46 6.18 3.02
N GLU A 84 -20.58 6.71 2.59
CA GLU A 84 -21.79 5.92 2.37
C GLU A 84 -21.61 4.91 1.23
N ARG A 85 -22.37 3.83 1.31
CA ARG A 85 -22.42 2.79 0.29
C ARG A 85 -23.88 2.57 -0.07
N LYS A 86 -24.21 2.85 -1.32
CA LYS A 86 -25.55 2.68 -1.88
C LYS A 86 -25.57 1.48 -2.82
N ASN A 87 -26.71 0.88 -3.01
CA ASN A 87 -26.92 -0.19 -4.00
C ASN A 87 -25.94 -1.38 -3.92
N LEU A 88 -25.26 -1.57 -2.78
CA LEU A 88 -24.24 -2.59 -2.59
C LEU A 88 -24.73 -3.99 -2.95
N GLU A 89 -25.94 -4.35 -2.49
CA GLU A 89 -26.54 -5.67 -2.73
C GLU A 89 -26.76 -5.97 -4.22
N ILE A 90 -27.10 -4.95 -5.01
CA ILE A 90 -27.32 -5.10 -6.45
C ILE A 90 -26.01 -5.54 -7.11
N TYR A 91 -24.92 -4.85 -6.80
CA TYR A 91 -23.60 -5.18 -7.35
C TYR A 91 -23.07 -6.49 -6.80
N GLN A 92 -23.35 -6.84 -5.54
CA GLN A 92 -23.01 -8.15 -4.95
C GLN A 92 -23.73 -9.29 -5.66
N LYS A 93 -25.03 -9.15 -5.94
CA LYS A 93 -25.82 -10.14 -6.69
C LYS A 93 -25.29 -10.29 -8.13
N ARG A 94 -24.94 -9.20 -8.82
CA ARG A 94 -24.34 -9.25 -10.15
C ARG A 94 -22.96 -9.94 -10.14
N ALA A 95 -22.11 -9.61 -9.16
CA ALA A 95 -20.81 -10.26 -9.01
C ALA A 95 -20.95 -11.76 -8.74
N PHE A 96 -21.88 -12.16 -7.87
CA PHE A 96 -22.14 -13.56 -7.55
C PHE A 96 -22.52 -14.40 -8.79
N LYS A 97 -23.33 -13.84 -9.71
CA LYS A 97 -23.73 -14.50 -10.96
C LYS A 97 -22.56 -14.88 -11.86
N VAL A 98 -21.43 -14.21 -11.71
CA VAL A 98 -20.20 -14.47 -12.48
C VAL A 98 -19.07 -15.02 -11.59
N ASN A 99 -19.43 -15.76 -10.54
CA ASN A 99 -18.50 -16.37 -9.57
C ASN A 99 -17.49 -15.37 -8.97
N SER A 100 -17.89 -14.12 -8.79
CA SER A 100 -17.07 -13.05 -8.24
C SER A 100 -17.68 -12.53 -6.95
N LYS A 101 -16.88 -11.84 -6.14
CA LYS A 101 -17.33 -11.25 -4.85
C LYS A 101 -17.05 -9.77 -4.84
N LEU A 102 -18.05 -8.97 -4.43
CA LEU A 102 -17.85 -7.59 -4.02
C LEU A 102 -17.82 -7.53 -2.50
N ILE A 103 -16.68 -7.09 -1.94
CA ILE A 103 -16.48 -7.02 -0.49
C ILE A 103 -17.12 -5.76 0.06
N ASN A 104 -17.84 -5.91 1.17
CA ASN A 104 -18.36 -4.79 1.94
C ASN A 104 -17.22 -4.17 2.77
N ILE A 105 -16.78 -2.95 2.42
CA ILE A 105 -15.66 -2.27 3.06
C ILE A 105 -16.14 -1.00 3.75
N LYS A 106 -15.74 -0.81 5.00
CA LYS A 106 -15.82 0.46 5.70
C LYS A 106 -14.59 1.28 5.36
N GLN A 107 -14.77 2.49 4.83
CA GLN A 107 -13.67 3.32 4.33
C GLN A 107 -13.89 4.81 4.52
N SER A 108 -12.80 5.55 4.57
CA SER A 108 -12.76 7.01 4.67
C SER A 108 -11.62 7.56 3.82
N HIS A 109 -11.83 8.75 3.27
CA HIS A 109 -10.90 9.43 2.39
C HIS A 109 -10.54 10.82 2.90
N VAL A 110 -9.28 11.20 2.76
CA VAL A 110 -8.76 12.55 3.05
C VAL A 110 -8.41 13.29 1.76
N GLY A 111 -7.89 12.59 0.78
CA GLY A 111 -7.27 13.14 -0.42
C GLY A 111 -5.76 13.30 -0.26
N THR A 112 -5.02 13.00 -1.34
CA THR A 112 -3.55 13.02 -1.31
C THR A 112 -2.99 14.43 -1.01
N ASP A 113 -3.66 15.47 -1.49
CA ASP A 113 -3.29 16.88 -1.29
C ASP A 113 -3.48 17.36 0.16
N LYS A 114 -4.39 16.76 0.92
CA LYS A 114 -4.65 17.10 2.33
C LYS A 114 -3.89 16.22 3.34
N SER A 115 -3.27 15.15 2.90
CA SER A 115 -2.59 14.19 3.79
C SER A 115 -1.51 14.84 4.67
N LYS A 116 -0.77 15.82 4.13
CA LYS A 116 0.27 16.55 4.86
C LYS A 116 -0.25 17.26 6.12
N TYR A 117 -1.47 17.76 6.10
CA TYR A 117 -2.06 18.44 7.26
C TYR A 117 -2.45 17.43 8.36
N LEU A 118 -2.98 16.28 7.97
CA LEU A 118 -3.24 15.18 8.92
C LEU A 118 -1.93 14.72 9.58
N ILE A 119 -0.88 14.52 8.80
CA ILE A 119 0.43 14.08 9.30
C ILE A 119 1.01 15.13 10.27
N GLN A 120 0.99 16.39 9.88
CA GLN A 120 1.52 17.48 10.73
C GLN A 120 0.80 17.52 12.07
N GLY A 121 -0.54 17.46 12.08
CA GLY A 121 -1.33 17.42 13.30
C GLY A 121 -1.00 16.23 14.21
N LEU A 122 -0.75 15.05 13.63
CA LEU A 122 -0.34 13.86 14.39
C LEU A 122 1.05 14.05 15.01
N LEU A 123 2.02 14.58 14.26
CA LEU A 123 3.38 14.84 14.77
C LEU A 123 3.38 15.90 15.89
N ASP A 124 2.62 16.98 15.71
CA ASP A 124 2.54 18.06 16.71
C ASP A 124 1.89 17.55 18.01
N LYS A 125 0.87 16.68 17.88
CA LYS A 125 0.28 16.02 19.06
C LYS A 125 1.29 15.12 19.77
N LEU A 126 2.09 14.32 19.08
CA LEU A 126 3.14 13.50 19.70
C LEU A 126 4.21 14.37 20.40
N ARG A 127 4.65 15.45 19.77
CA ARG A 127 5.60 16.40 20.39
C ARG A 127 5.03 17.03 21.65
N SER A 128 3.76 17.42 21.65
CA SER A 128 3.09 17.94 22.86
C SER A 128 2.98 16.91 24.01
N LEU A 129 3.14 15.63 23.67
CA LEU A 129 3.21 14.53 24.63
C LEU A 129 4.64 14.13 25.00
N ASN A 130 5.64 14.98 24.67
CA ASN A 130 7.06 14.77 24.93
C ASN A 130 7.69 13.57 24.19
N VAL A 131 7.12 13.15 23.05
CA VAL A 131 7.77 12.18 22.17
C VAL A 131 8.80 12.90 21.31
N GLU A 132 10.05 12.46 21.37
CA GLU A 132 11.12 13.00 20.52
C GLU A 132 11.00 12.45 19.10
N ILE A 133 11.11 13.31 18.10
CA ILE A 133 11.02 12.93 16.68
C ILE A 133 12.23 13.53 15.95
N ARG A 134 13.10 12.67 15.43
CA ARG A 134 14.25 13.05 14.59
C ARG A 134 13.96 12.68 13.14
N LEU A 135 13.81 13.70 12.31
CA LEU A 135 13.72 13.59 10.85
C LEU A 135 15.11 13.59 10.23
N SER A 136 15.25 13.22 8.96
CA SER A 136 16.53 13.12 8.25
C SER A 136 17.57 12.31 9.03
N THR A 137 17.13 11.26 9.73
CA THR A 137 17.98 10.45 10.59
C THR A 137 17.84 8.98 10.16
N THR A 138 18.89 8.45 9.56
CA THR A 138 18.92 7.08 9.05
C THR A 138 19.64 6.17 10.05
N VAL A 139 19.03 5.03 10.31
CA VAL A 139 19.65 3.95 11.07
C VAL A 139 20.46 3.09 10.10
N ASP A 140 21.72 2.85 10.44
CA ASP A 140 22.62 1.97 9.69
C ASP A 140 22.40 0.51 10.13
N LYS A 141 22.62 0.21 11.39
CA LYS A 141 22.52 -1.16 11.91
C LYS A 141 22.31 -1.23 13.42
N ILE A 142 21.97 -2.42 13.90
CA ILE A 142 22.00 -2.79 15.32
C ILE A 142 23.40 -3.33 15.63
N LYS A 143 24.17 -2.63 16.51
CA LYS A 143 25.56 -2.95 16.78
C LYS A 143 25.72 -4.18 17.69
N ASP A 144 24.89 -4.24 18.72
CA ASP A 144 25.00 -5.27 19.75
C ASP A 144 23.60 -5.58 20.30
N GLN A 145 23.15 -6.78 20.05
CA GLN A 145 21.84 -7.25 20.49
C GLN A 145 21.75 -7.36 22.02
N ASN A 146 22.86 -7.71 22.69
CA ASN A 146 22.90 -7.88 24.14
C ASN A 146 22.94 -6.53 24.86
N ARG A 147 23.53 -5.50 24.23
CA ARG A 147 23.63 -4.14 24.79
C ARG A 147 22.56 -3.20 24.32
N ASN A 148 21.69 -3.63 23.37
CA ASN A 148 20.61 -2.82 22.80
C ASN A 148 21.12 -1.46 22.24
N ILE A 149 22.14 -1.50 21.38
CA ILE A 149 22.77 -0.32 20.77
C ILE A 149 22.40 -0.24 19.28
N LEU A 150 21.91 0.91 18.87
CA LEU A 150 21.65 1.32 17.48
C LEU A 150 22.77 2.23 17.00
N ILE A 151 23.24 2.03 15.76
CA ILE A 151 24.17 2.94 15.08
C ILE A 151 23.40 3.69 14.00
N LEU A 152 23.56 5.01 13.97
CA LEU A 152 23.06 5.89 12.90
C LEU A 152 24.13 6.01 11.78
N GLU A 153 23.70 6.47 10.59
CA GLU A 153 24.63 6.68 9.45
C GLU A 153 25.76 7.68 9.75
N ASP A 154 25.52 8.63 10.68
CA ASP A 154 26.54 9.60 11.12
C ASP A 154 27.54 9.00 12.14
N GLY A 155 27.42 7.71 12.44
CA GLY A 155 28.25 7.00 13.42
C GLY A 155 27.83 7.17 14.87
N SER A 156 26.82 7.97 15.17
CA SER A 156 26.33 8.14 16.56
C SER A 156 25.61 6.90 17.06
N GLU A 157 25.69 6.67 18.38
CA GLU A 157 25.12 5.50 19.05
C GLU A 157 23.95 5.92 19.95
N LEU A 158 22.88 5.11 19.87
CA LEU A 158 21.69 5.25 20.71
C LEU A 158 21.44 3.93 21.43
N SER A 159 21.13 3.99 22.72
CA SER A 159 20.71 2.81 23.48
C SER A 159 19.21 2.82 23.75
N TYR A 160 18.60 1.64 23.79
CA TYR A 160 17.17 1.45 23.95
C TYR A 160 16.86 0.26 24.87
N ASN A 161 15.72 0.28 25.54
CA ASN A 161 15.20 -0.89 26.23
C ASN A 161 14.36 -1.77 25.27
N LYS A 162 13.55 -1.14 24.41
CA LYS A 162 12.75 -1.81 23.38
C LYS A 162 12.90 -1.09 22.04
N LEU A 163 12.88 -1.86 20.94
CA LEU A 163 13.01 -1.36 19.58
C LEU A 163 11.84 -1.81 18.72
N ILE A 164 11.17 -0.86 18.08
CA ILE A 164 10.14 -1.11 17.08
C ILE A 164 10.68 -0.73 15.71
N ILE A 165 10.65 -1.65 14.76
CA ILE A 165 11.12 -1.45 13.39
C ILE A 165 9.91 -1.45 12.46
N ALA A 166 9.58 -0.27 11.92
CA ALA A 166 8.42 -0.01 11.08
C ALA A 166 8.80 0.67 9.74
N PRO A 167 9.71 0.11 8.94
CA PRO A 167 10.35 0.80 7.82
C PRO A 167 9.43 0.94 6.60
N GLY A 168 8.24 0.34 6.63
CA GLY A 168 7.32 0.29 5.51
C GLY A 168 7.89 -0.50 4.32
N ARG A 169 7.20 -0.47 3.18
CA ARG A 169 7.59 -1.24 1.98
C ARG A 169 8.91 -0.76 1.37
N LYS A 170 9.23 0.54 1.47
CA LYS A 170 10.50 1.10 0.96
C LYS A 170 11.72 0.67 1.76
N GLY A 171 11.54 0.20 2.98
CA GLY A 171 12.60 -0.33 3.83
C GLY A 171 12.81 -1.84 3.71
N PHE A 172 12.45 -2.44 2.57
CA PHE A 172 12.54 -3.88 2.36
C PHE A 172 13.96 -4.43 2.58
N ASP A 173 14.95 -3.87 1.87
CA ASP A 173 16.35 -4.31 1.96
C ASP A 173 16.93 -4.07 3.37
N PHE A 174 16.62 -2.93 3.97
CA PHE A 174 17.00 -2.62 5.35
C PHE A 174 16.45 -3.67 6.32
N LEU A 175 15.17 -4.04 6.18
CA LEU A 175 14.54 -5.03 7.05
C LEU A 175 15.15 -6.42 6.86
N GLN A 176 15.49 -6.81 5.62
CA GLN A 176 16.15 -8.08 5.35
C GLN A 176 17.53 -8.13 6.01
N ASN A 177 18.33 -7.07 5.89
CA ASN A 177 19.63 -6.99 6.53
C ASN A 177 19.51 -7.14 8.05
N ILE A 178 18.59 -6.41 8.67
CA ILE A 178 18.33 -6.53 10.13
C ILE A 178 17.90 -7.95 10.50
N MET A 179 17.00 -8.58 9.75
CA MET A 179 16.56 -9.95 10.05
C MET A 179 17.69 -10.97 9.90
N ASN A 180 18.56 -10.80 8.89
CA ASN A 180 19.73 -11.65 8.69
C ASN A 180 20.74 -11.49 9.86
N ASP A 181 21.02 -10.25 10.26
CA ASP A 181 21.92 -9.96 11.38
C ASP A 181 21.40 -10.51 12.72
N LEU A 182 20.07 -10.50 12.90
CA LEU A 182 19.40 -11.04 14.07
C LEU A 182 19.18 -12.57 14.01
N GLY A 183 19.46 -13.22 12.88
CA GLY A 183 19.16 -14.64 12.67
C GLY A 183 17.66 -14.94 12.63
N VAL A 184 16.81 -13.95 12.34
CA VAL A 184 15.36 -14.11 12.25
C VAL A 184 15.00 -14.81 10.95
N LYS A 185 14.30 -15.93 11.04
CA LYS A 185 13.77 -16.62 9.85
C LYS A 185 12.63 -15.83 9.24
N TYR A 186 12.61 -15.75 7.92
CA TYR A 186 11.53 -15.09 7.17
C TYR A 186 11.30 -15.77 5.82
N ILE A 187 10.12 -15.54 5.26
CA ILE A 187 9.77 -15.93 3.89
C ILE A 187 9.32 -14.69 3.11
N ASP A 188 9.46 -14.71 1.81
CA ASP A 188 8.89 -13.69 0.94
C ASP A 188 7.36 -13.81 0.93
N ASN A 189 6.68 -12.69 0.96
CA ASN A 189 5.23 -12.65 0.85
C ASN A 189 4.80 -12.76 -0.63
N SER A 190 3.54 -13.09 -0.85
CA SER A 190 2.98 -13.16 -2.20
C SER A 190 3.11 -11.84 -2.95
N LEU A 191 3.29 -11.91 -4.26
CA LEU A 191 3.43 -10.77 -5.16
C LEU A 191 2.10 -10.51 -5.88
N ASP A 192 1.68 -9.24 -5.96
CA ASP A 192 0.58 -8.83 -6.83
C ASP A 192 1.14 -8.09 -8.05
N VAL A 193 0.82 -8.58 -9.22
CA VAL A 193 1.20 -7.98 -10.52
C VAL A 193 -0.04 -7.74 -11.35
N GLY A 194 -0.14 -6.58 -11.97
CA GLY A 194 -1.27 -6.27 -12.82
C GLY A 194 -1.15 -4.97 -13.58
N VAL A 195 -2.30 -4.47 -14.00
CA VAL A 195 -2.45 -3.26 -14.78
C VAL A 195 -3.30 -2.24 -14.04
N ARG A 196 -3.03 -0.95 -14.29
CA ARG A 196 -3.94 0.12 -13.90
C ARG A 196 -4.82 0.45 -15.09
N ILE A 197 -6.10 0.55 -14.81
CA ILE A 197 -7.13 0.93 -15.78
C ILE A 197 -7.46 2.40 -15.56
N GLU A 198 -7.58 3.17 -16.63
CA GLU A 198 -8.12 4.53 -16.61
C GLU A 198 -9.23 4.63 -17.64
N THR A 199 -10.39 5.13 -17.21
CA THR A 199 -11.58 5.22 -18.06
C THR A 199 -12.47 6.38 -17.63
N ARG A 200 -13.52 6.66 -18.39
CA ARG A 200 -14.53 7.65 -18.01
C ARG A 200 -15.41 7.14 -16.88
N LEU A 201 -15.91 8.06 -16.08
CA LEU A 201 -16.80 7.79 -14.94
C LEU A 201 -18.05 6.99 -15.37
N GLU A 202 -18.57 7.24 -16.58
CA GLU A 202 -19.74 6.55 -17.11
C GLU A 202 -19.49 5.05 -17.38
N HIS A 203 -18.23 4.68 -17.64
CA HIS A 203 -17.83 3.28 -17.85
C HIS A 203 -17.59 2.52 -16.54
N TYR A 204 -17.56 3.23 -15.40
CA TYR A 204 -17.40 2.62 -14.08
C TYR A 204 -18.32 3.28 -13.04
N PRO A 205 -19.65 3.22 -13.27
CA PRO A 205 -20.62 4.01 -12.52
C PRO A 205 -20.75 3.65 -11.03
N ILE A 206 -20.29 2.46 -10.62
CA ILE A 206 -20.36 2.00 -9.22
C ILE A 206 -19.71 2.98 -8.24
N VAL A 207 -18.71 3.77 -8.67
CA VAL A 207 -18.02 4.73 -7.79
C VAL A 207 -18.92 5.86 -7.28
N LYS A 208 -20.10 6.08 -7.91
CA LYS A 208 -21.11 7.01 -7.43
C LYS A 208 -21.85 6.47 -6.19
N ASP A 209 -21.97 5.15 -6.12
CA ASP A 209 -22.67 4.43 -5.05
C ASP A 209 -21.70 3.86 -4.01
N TYR A 210 -20.52 3.48 -4.45
CA TYR A 210 -19.50 2.80 -3.66
C TYR A 210 -18.10 3.21 -4.16
N TYR A 211 -17.45 4.14 -3.45
CA TYR A 211 -16.28 4.86 -3.93
C TYR A 211 -15.10 3.97 -4.37
N ASP A 212 -14.64 3.02 -3.55
CA ASP A 212 -13.49 2.16 -3.87
C ASP A 212 -13.90 0.69 -3.76
N PRO A 213 -14.69 0.18 -4.74
CA PRO A 213 -15.20 -1.18 -4.69
C PRO A 213 -14.08 -2.21 -4.84
N LYS A 214 -14.12 -3.27 -4.04
CA LYS A 214 -13.17 -4.36 -4.08
C LYS A 214 -13.86 -5.62 -4.60
N PHE A 215 -13.64 -5.90 -5.88
CA PHE A 215 -14.06 -7.14 -6.52
C PHE A 215 -12.95 -8.18 -6.44
N TYR A 216 -13.31 -9.40 -6.11
CA TYR A 216 -12.46 -10.59 -6.17
C TYR A 216 -13.00 -11.55 -7.21
N PHE A 217 -12.14 -12.00 -8.10
CA PHE A 217 -12.46 -12.84 -9.24
C PHE A 217 -11.86 -14.26 -9.08
N PRO A 218 -12.36 -15.28 -9.83
CA PRO A 218 -11.93 -16.67 -9.68
C PRO A 218 -10.45 -16.95 -9.89
N TYR A 219 -9.76 -16.09 -10.66
CA TYR A 219 -8.37 -16.29 -11.09
C TYR A 219 -7.32 -15.80 -10.07
N LYS A 220 -7.65 -15.65 -8.79
CA LYS A 220 -6.84 -14.95 -7.79
C LYS A 220 -6.49 -13.53 -8.24
N THR A 221 -7.45 -12.86 -8.88
CA THR A 221 -7.37 -11.47 -9.31
C THR A 221 -8.37 -10.63 -8.53
N ARG A 222 -8.08 -9.33 -8.41
CA ARG A 222 -8.95 -8.41 -7.69
C ARG A 222 -8.79 -6.99 -8.21
N THR A 223 -9.82 -6.17 -8.02
CA THR A 223 -9.67 -4.72 -8.16
C THR A 223 -8.91 -4.15 -6.96
N PHE A 224 -8.18 -3.07 -7.18
CA PHE A 224 -7.41 -2.42 -6.15
C PHE A 224 -7.35 -0.91 -6.37
N CYS A 225 -7.41 -0.13 -5.29
CA CYS A 225 -7.09 1.29 -5.27
C CYS A 225 -7.85 2.09 -6.33
N THR A 226 -9.20 2.03 -6.29
CA THR A 226 -10.05 2.84 -7.18
C THR A 226 -9.99 4.31 -6.78
N ASN A 227 -9.92 5.18 -7.76
CA ASN A 227 -9.90 6.63 -7.63
C ASN A 227 -10.96 7.24 -8.54
N SER A 228 -11.73 8.18 -8.01
CA SER A 228 -12.72 8.97 -8.74
C SER A 228 -12.74 10.41 -8.21
N GLY A 229 -13.56 11.26 -8.78
CA GLY A 229 -13.53 12.70 -8.52
C GLY A 229 -12.43 13.36 -9.34
N HIS A 230 -11.39 13.91 -8.74
CA HIS A 230 -10.18 14.34 -9.46
C HIS A 230 -9.15 13.21 -9.42
N ALA A 231 -9.35 12.24 -10.32
CA ALA A 231 -8.58 11.00 -10.37
C ALA A 231 -7.39 11.10 -11.34
N LEU A 232 -6.22 10.64 -10.88
CA LEU A 232 -4.97 10.69 -11.64
C LEU A 232 -4.26 9.34 -11.60
N VAL A 233 -3.77 8.88 -12.74
CA VAL A 233 -2.73 7.85 -12.80
C VAL A 233 -1.38 8.53 -12.65
N VAL A 234 -0.54 8.02 -11.77
CA VAL A 234 0.76 8.63 -11.44
C VAL A 234 1.89 7.63 -11.57
N LYS A 235 3.12 8.13 -11.77
CA LYS A 235 4.34 7.31 -11.72
C LYS A 235 4.87 7.26 -10.30
N GLU A 236 5.10 6.06 -9.80
CA GLU A 236 5.83 5.80 -8.56
C GLU A 236 7.28 5.45 -8.91
N LYS A 237 8.21 6.36 -8.65
CA LYS A 237 9.62 6.20 -9.01
C LYS A 237 10.36 5.34 -7.97
N TYR A 238 11.13 4.39 -8.47
CA TYR A 238 12.15 3.62 -7.76
C TYR A 238 13.53 4.00 -8.29
N LYS A 239 14.60 3.41 -7.74
CA LYS A 239 15.96 3.73 -8.15
C LYS A 239 16.18 3.55 -9.66
N ASP A 240 15.77 2.40 -10.21
CA ASP A 240 16.10 1.99 -11.57
C ASP A 240 14.87 1.80 -12.49
N PHE A 241 13.66 1.99 -11.97
CA PHE A 241 12.41 1.83 -12.72
C PHE A 241 11.28 2.67 -12.14
N SER A 242 10.17 2.71 -12.85
CA SER A 242 8.93 3.32 -12.40
C SER A 242 7.77 2.34 -12.49
N LEU A 243 6.91 2.37 -11.50
CA LEU A 243 5.61 1.70 -11.53
C LEU A 243 4.50 2.74 -11.77
N VAL A 244 3.30 2.27 -12.07
CA VAL A 244 2.11 3.11 -12.04
C VAL A 244 1.35 2.94 -10.74
N ASN A 245 0.67 3.99 -10.31
CA ASN A 245 -0.22 4.00 -9.18
C ASN A 245 -1.40 4.95 -9.45
N GLY A 246 -2.40 4.99 -8.59
CA GLY A 246 -3.53 5.91 -8.72
C GLY A 246 -3.64 6.83 -7.52
N HIS A 247 -3.93 8.11 -7.81
CA HIS A 247 -4.24 9.11 -6.79
C HIS A 247 -5.61 9.71 -7.00
N ALA A 248 -6.22 10.19 -5.93
CA ALA A 248 -7.37 11.07 -5.98
C ALA A 248 -7.08 12.29 -5.10
N LEU A 249 -7.34 13.47 -5.62
CA LEU A 249 -7.29 14.70 -4.85
C LEU A 249 -8.55 14.80 -3.97
N SER A 250 -8.52 15.72 -3.01
CA SER A 250 -9.65 15.95 -2.09
C SER A 250 -10.95 16.31 -2.84
N SER A 251 -12.06 16.11 -2.17
CA SER A 251 -13.41 16.39 -2.73
C SER A 251 -13.66 17.84 -3.10
N ASP A 252 -12.82 18.78 -2.61
CA ASP A 252 -12.90 20.21 -2.95
C ASP A 252 -12.39 20.50 -4.38
N ARG A 253 -11.70 19.57 -5.00
CA ARG A 253 -11.20 19.72 -6.36
C ARG A 253 -12.28 19.37 -7.38
N LYS A 254 -12.37 20.16 -8.44
CA LYS A 254 -13.31 19.90 -9.54
C LYS A 254 -13.06 18.50 -10.11
N PRO A 255 -14.07 17.64 -10.19
CA PRO A 255 -13.94 16.33 -10.81
C PRO A 255 -13.47 16.42 -12.26
N ASN A 256 -12.62 15.49 -12.68
CA ASN A 256 -12.12 15.42 -14.07
C ASN A 256 -12.91 14.42 -14.94
N GLY A 257 -13.98 13.83 -14.42
CA GLY A 257 -14.81 12.87 -15.14
C GLY A 257 -14.18 11.51 -15.39
N LEU A 258 -13.01 11.25 -14.78
CA LEU A 258 -12.27 10.01 -14.93
C LEU A 258 -12.33 9.14 -13.68
N VAL A 259 -12.10 7.86 -13.89
CA VAL A 259 -11.90 6.85 -12.86
C VAL A 259 -10.66 6.04 -13.21
N ASN A 260 -9.84 5.72 -12.20
CA ASN A 260 -8.82 4.71 -12.38
C ASN A 260 -8.81 3.69 -11.24
N PHE A 261 -8.42 2.46 -11.55
CA PHE A 261 -8.27 1.37 -10.59
C PHE A 261 -7.28 0.34 -11.14
N ALA A 262 -6.66 -0.44 -10.28
CA ALA A 262 -5.84 -1.56 -10.71
C ALA A 262 -6.64 -2.86 -10.76
N ILE A 263 -6.26 -3.75 -11.67
CA ILE A 263 -6.59 -5.18 -11.60
C ILE A 263 -5.29 -5.92 -11.37
N LEU A 264 -5.19 -6.57 -10.21
CA LEU A 264 -4.00 -7.24 -9.74
C LEU A 264 -4.25 -8.76 -9.69
N LYS A 265 -3.26 -9.52 -10.13
CA LYS A 265 -3.16 -10.96 -9.97
C LYS A 265 -2.21 -11.28 -8.84
N THR A 266 -2.68 -12.01 -7.83
CA THR A 266 -1.82 -12.54 -6.78
C THR A 266 -1.08 -13.78 -7.30
N ILE A 267 0.25 -13.76 -7.18
CA ILE A 267 1.15 -14.83 -7.57
C ILE A 267 1.69 -15.47 -6.30
N GLY A 268 1.38 -16.76 -6.13
CA GLY A 268 2.08 -17.61 -5.16
C GLY A 268 3.46 -17.95 -5.70
N LEU A 269 4.46 -17.84 -4.85
CA LEU A 269 5.82 -18.20 -5.20
C LEU A 269 6.07 -19.63 -4.74
N GLU A 270 6.47 -20.48 -5.69
CA GLU A 270 6.87 -21.87 -5.47
C GLU A 270 8.29 -22.05 -6.00
N ALA A 271 8.98 -23.05 -5.47
CA ALA A 271 10.32 -23.37 -5.96
C ALA A 271 10.30 -23.58 -7.51
N PRO A 272 11.30 -23.09 -8.26
CA PRO A 272 12.58 -22.54 -7.80
C PRO A 272 12.60 -21.02 -7.57
N VAL A 273 11.47 -20.32 -7.67
CA VAL A 273 11.42 -18.86 -7.44
C VAL A 273 11.65 -18.59 -5.96
N ARG A 274 12.76 -17.91 -5.64
CA ARG A 274 13.18 -17.67 -4.27
C ARG A 274 12.74 -16.31 -3.73
N SER A 275 12.49 -15.33 -4.62
CA SER A 275 12.18 -13.96 -4.20
C SER A 275 11.13 -13.33 -5.10
N GLY A 276 9.99 -12.96 -4.48
CA GLY A 276 8.97 -12.15 -5.13
C GLY A 276 9.44 -10.76 -5.46
N GLN A 277 10.32 -10.20 -4.64
CA GLN A 277 10.91 -8.90 -4.88
C GLN A 277 11.77 -8.90 -6.15
N GLN A 278 12.63 -9.91 -6.35
CA GLN A 278 13.45 -10.02 -7.55
C GLN A 278 12.61 -10.18 -8.81
N MET A 279 11.56 -11.01 -8.75
CA MET A 279 10.60 -11.17 -9.86
C MET A 279 9.90 -9.84 -10.17
N ALA A 280 9.45 -9.12 -9.15
CA ALA A 280 8.80 -7.82 -9.31
C ALA A 280 9.71 -6.80 -9.98
N VAL A 281 10.96 -6.70 -9.53
CA VAL A 281 11.98 -5.82 -10.11
C VAL A 281 12.27 -6.20 -11.57
N PHE A 282 12.41 -7.48 -11.86
CA PHE A 282 12.62 -7.97 -13.23
C PHE A 282 11.48 -7.55 -14.17
N LEU A 283 10.22 -7.78 -13.77
CA LEU A 283 9.06 -7.40 -14.58
C LEU A 283 8.95 -5.89 -14.75
N ALA A 284 9.23 -5.12 -13.70
CA ALA A 284 9.22 -3.67 -13.75
C ALA A 284 10.30 -3.12 -14.69
N ARG A 285 11.53 -3.64 -14.61
CA ARG A 285 12.63 -3.25 -15.48
C ARG A 285 12.34 -3.59 -16.95
N LEU A 286 11.83 -4.79 -17.23
CA LEU A 286 11.45 -5.19 -18.60
C LEU A 286 10.43 -4.21 -19.20
N ALA A 287 9.40 -3.83 -18.44
CA ALA A 287 8.40 -2.89 -18.91
C ALA A 287 8.99 -1.49 -19.17
N ASN A 288 9.86 -1.03 -18.27
CA ASN A 288 10.51 0.27 -18.43
C ASN A 288 11.53 0.28 -19.57
N GLU A 289 12.25 -0.80 -19.79
CA GLU A 289 13.19 -0.92 -20.93
C GLU A 289 12.45 -0.77 -22.26
N ILE A 290 11.37 -1.52 -22.44
CA ILE A 290 10.52 -1.41 -23.66
C ILE A 290 9.83 -0.05 -23.76
N GLY A 291 9.53 0.58 -22.62
CA GLY A 291 8.91 1.91 -22.52
C GLY A 291 9.90 3.08 -22.63
N GLY A 292 11.19 2.83 -22.89
CA GLY A 292 12.23 3.88 -22.94
C GLY A 292 12.38 4.63 -21.61
N GLY A 293 12.48 3.89 -20.50
CA GLY A 293 12.58 4.42 -19.13
C GLY A 293 11.25 4.84 -18.52
N ARG A 294 10.10 4.51 -19.13
CA ARG A 294 8.76 4.86 -18.68
C ARG A 294 7.84 3.65 -18.63
N PRO A 295 6.82 3.65 -17.76
CA PRO A 295 5.73 2.67 -17.85
C PRO A 295 5.07 2.70 -19.23
N LEU A 296 4.45 1.58 -19.61
CA LEU A 296 3.70 1.45 -20.85
C LEU A 296 2.23 1.79 -20.65
N MET A 297 1.57 2.26 -21.73
CA MET A 297 0.14 2.41 -21.82
C MET A 297 -0.38 1.90 -23.17
N GLN A 298 -1.57 1.29 -23.15
CA GLN A 298 -2.24 0.75 -24.32
C GLN A 298 -3.74 0.94 -24.22
N ARG A 299 -4.40 1.37 -25.30
CA ARG A 299 -5.86 1.39 -25.35
C ARG A 299 -6.41 -0.02 -25.47
N ILE A 300 -7.55 -0.26 -24.84
CA ILE A 300 -8.25 -1.57 -24.93
C ILE A 300 -8.63 -1.89 -26.38
N GLY A 301 -9.03 -0.89 -27.16
CA GLY A 301 -9.34 -1.08 -28.59
C GLY A 301 -8.15 -1.66 -29.37
N ASP A 302 -6.96 -1.11 -29.17
CA ASP A 302 -5.73 -1.60 -29.81
C ASP A 302 -5.33 -2.97 -29.28
N PHE A 303 -5.39 -3.17 -27.96
CA PHE A 303 -5.07 -4.46 -27.34
C PHE A 303 -5.96 -5.59 -27.89
N ARG A 304 -7.27 -5.35 -28.02
CA ARG A 304 -8.21 -6.32 -28.60
C ARG A 304 -7.92 -6.63 -30.07
N ALA A 305 -7.42 -5.65 -30.80
CA ALA A 305 -7.02 -5.81 -32.20
C ALA A 305 -5.63 -6.43 -32.39
N GLY A 306 -4.93 -6.77 -31.29
CA GLY A 306 -3.56 -7.27 -31.34
C GLY A 306 -2.53 -6.24 -31.84
N LYS A 307 -2.81 -4.95 -31.62
CA LYS A 307 -1.99 -3.85 -32.12
C LYS A 307 -1.39 -3.05 -30.95
N ARG A 308 -0.16 -2.59 -31.12
CA ARG A 308 0.42 -1.60 -30.20
C ARG A 308 -0.35 -0.27 -30.31
N SER A 309 -0.52 0.41 -29.19
CA SER A 309 -0.94 1.82 -29.23
C SER A 309 0.22 2.73 -29.66
N ARG A 310 -0.11 3.84 -30.31
CA ARG A 310 0.83 4.89 -30.71
C ARG A 310 0.45 6.19 -30.02
N MET A 311 1.39 7.11 -29.85
CA MET A 311 1.13 8.38 -29.15
C MET A 311 0.03 9.21 -29.84
N GLU A 312 -0.06 9.15 -31.15
CA GLU A 312 -1.08 9.85 -31.94
C GLU A 312 -2.49 9.42 -31.51
N THR A 313 -2.71 8.14 -31.21
CA THR A 313 -4.04 7.63 -30.78
C THR A 313 -4.48 8.19 -29.43
N PHE A 314 -3.56 8.74 -28.62
CA PHE A 314 -3.90 9.39 -27.35
C PHE A 314 -4.15 10.89 -27.48
N ASN A 315 -3.84 11.47 -28.61
CA ASN A 315 -4.11 12.86 -28.95
C ASN A 315 -5.35 13.01 -29.88
N ASP A 316 -5.91 11.90 -30.32
CA ASP A 316 -7.05 11.87 -31.22
C ASP A 316 -8.34 12.24 -30.46
N ASP A 317 -9.06 13.25 -30.96
CA ASP A 317 -10.33 13.73 -30.38
C ASP A 317 -11.47 12.70 -30.48
N LEU A 318 -11.30 11.65 -31.30
CA LEU A 318 -12.20 10.48 -31.32
C LEU A 318 -12.23 9.68 -30.01
N TYR A 319 -11.20 9.82 -29.19
CA TYR A 319 -11.14 9.20 -27.90
C TYR A 319 -11.36 10.25 -26.81
N ASP A 320 -12.47 10.21 -26.22
CA ASP A 320 -13.08 11.19 -25.28
C ASP A 320 -12.23 11.73 -24.13
N PHE A 321 -11.01 11.25 -23.90
CA PHE A 321 -10.11 11.77 -22.86
C PHE A 321 -8.64 11.49 -23.16
N LYS A 322 -7.79 12.35 -22.59
CA LYS A 322 -6.33 12.18 -22.61
C LYS A 322 -5.84 11.43 -21.37
N PRO A 323 -4.76 10.61 -21.50
CA PRO A 323 -4.17 9.93 -20.36
C PRO A 323 -3.66 10.94 -19.31
N THR A 324 -3.92 10.67 -18.04
CA THR A 324 -3.45 11.53 -16.94
C THR A 324 -1.99 11.25 -16.56
N CYS A 325 -1.43 10.13 -17.02
CA CYS A 325 -0.05 9.74 -16.77
C CYS A 325 0.81 9.85 -18.03
N SER A 326 1.99 10.43 -17.90
CA SER A 326 3.01 10.45 -18.95
C SER A 326 3.71 9.08 -19.05
N ALA A 327 3.04 8.11 -19.67
CA ALA A 327 3.55 6.78 -20.00
C ALA A 327 3.93 6.68 -21.48
N CYS A 328 4.58 5.60 -21.88
CA CYS A 328 4.92 5.31 -23.27
C CYS A 328 3.80 4.51 -23.94
N ALA A 329 3.33 4.96 -25.09
CA ALA A 329 2.40 4.17 -25.89
C ALA A 329 3.10 2.92 -26.42
N GLY A 330 2.49 1.75 -26.24
CA GLY A 330 3.14 0.49 -26.58
C GLY A 330 2.19 -0.70 -26.67
N ASP A 331 2.80 -1.88 -26.63
CA ASP A 331 2.10 -3.16 -26.55
C ASP A 331 2.43 -3.85 -25.21
N LEU A 332 1.43 -3.99 -24.37
CA LEU A 332 1.60 -4.62 -23.06
C LEU A 332 1.91 -6.12 -23.17
N ALA A 333 1.51 -6.76 -24.27
CA ALA A 333 1.76 -8.19 -24.49
C ALA A 333 3.26 -8.53 -24.58
N LEU A 334 4.12 -7.55 -24.87
CA LEU A 334 5.57 -7.72 -24.89
C LEU A 334 6.20 -7.79 -23.49
N THR A 335 5.50 -7.40 -22.46
CA THR A 335 6.06 -7.21 -21.11
C THR A 335 5.31 -7.96 -20.01
N VAL A 336 4.03 -8.18 -20.19
CA VAL A 336 3.22 -8.88 -19.18
C VAL A 336 3.26 -10.38 -19.44
N PRO A 337 3.68 -11.21 -18.49
CA PRO A 337 3.64 -12.66 -18.65
C PRO A 337 2.26 -13.14 -19.07
N SER A 338 2.20 -14.01 -20.09
CA SER A 338 0.96 -14.45 -20.73
C SER A 338 -0.10 -14.95 -19.74
N LYS A 339 0.29 -15.72 -18.72
CA LYS A 339 -0.64 -16.23 -17.68
C LYS A 339 -1.27 -15.07 -16.89
N ILE A 340 -0.49 -14.05 -16.55
CA ILE A 340 -0.95 -12.87 -15.81
C ILE A 340 -1.94 -12.09 -16.68
N MET A 341 -1.58 -11.79 -17.93
CA MET A 341 -2.44 -11.04 -18.84
C MET A 341 -3.76 -11.77 -19.13
N ARG A 342 -3.74 -13.08 -19.35
CA ARG A 342 -4.96 -13.87 -19.55
C ARG A 342 -5.91 -13.79 -18.36
N ASP A 343 -5.41 -13.91 -17.15
CA ASP A 343 -6.21 -13.89 -15.93
C ASP A 343 -6.78 -12.48 -15.67
N ILE A 344 -5.99 -11.43 -15.92
CA ILE A 344 -6.44 -10.02 -15.86
C ILE A 344 -7.53 -9.77 -16.91
N TRP A 345 -7.30 -10.17 -18.15
CA TRP A 345 -8.26 -9.98 -19.23
C TRP A 345 -9.59 -10.73 -19.00
N ALA A 346 -9.51 -11.98 -18.48
CA ALA A 346 -10.69 -12.71 -18.07
C ALA A 346 -11.46 -11.97 -16.97
N SER A 347 -10.76 -11.42 -15.99
CA SER A 347 -11.39 -10.65 -14.90
C SER A 347 -12.00 -9.33 -15.39
N MET A 348 -11.38 -8.67 -16.36
CA MET A 348 -11.97 -7.47 -17.01
C MET A 348 -13.28 -7.81 -17.71
N LYS A 349 -13.37 -8.95 -18.38
CA LYS A 349 -14.63 -9.41 -19.02
C LYS A 349 -15.72 -9.71 -17.97
N LEU A 350 -15.36 -10.32 -16.83
CA LEU A 350 -16.30 -10.53 -15.74
C LEU A 350 -16.77 -9.19 -15.15
N LEU A 351 -15.86 -8.24 -14.97
CA LEU A 351 -16.19 -6.91 -14.46
C LEU A 351 -17.11 -6.16 -15.42
N ASP A 352 -16.86 -6.26 -16.73
CA ASP A 352 -17.72 -5.68 -17.77
C ASP A 352 -19.12 -6.30 -17.78
N SER A 353 -19.24 -7.61 -17.46
CA SER A 353 -20.54 -8.27 -17.29
C SER A 353 -21.30 -7.79 -16.03
N ILE A 354 -20.60 -7.37 -14.99
CA ILE A 354 -21.20 -6.79 -13.76
C ILE A 354 -21.71 -5.38 -14.05
N MET A 355 -20.92 -4.58 -14.76
CA MET A 355 -21.20 -3.21 -15.16
C MET A 355 -20.57 -2.91 -16.53
N PRO A 356 -21.37 -2.92 -17.59
CA PRO A 356 -20.90 -2.71 -18.95
C PRO A 356 -20.22 -1.34 -19.13
N GLY A 357 -19.14 -1.32 -19.93
CA GLY A 357 -18.40 -0.11 -20.27
C GLY A 357 -16.90 -0.16 -20.04
N ILE A 358 -16.41 -1.03 -19.16
CA ILE A 358 -14.98 -1.15 -18.87
C ILE A 358 -14.15 -1.53 -20.09
N LEU A 359 -14.70 -2.36 -20.97
CA LEU A 359 -14.05 -2.79 -22.21
C LEU A 359 -14.25 -1.80 -23.37
N HIS A 360 -14.70 -0.57 -23.10
CA HIS A 360 -14.79 0.47 -24.14
C HIS A 360 -13.42 0.69 -24.79
N PRO A 361 -13.35 0.86 -26.14
CA PRO A 361 -12.08 1.02 -26.86
C PRO A 361 -11.18 2.15 -26.36
N SER A 362 -11.76 3.23 -25.82
CA SER A 362 -11.02 4.37 -25.27
C SER A 362 -10.37 4.10 -23.91
N THR A 363 -10.80 3.07 -23.19
CA THR A 363 -10.20 2.71 -21.88
C THR A 363 -8.72 2.40 -22.04
N ILE A 364 -7.90 2.88 -21.11
CA ILE A 364 -6.44 2.75 -21.13
C ILE A 364 -6.01 1.75 -20.07
N MET A 365 -5.12 0.85 -20.44
CA MET A 365 -4.37 -0.01 -19.53
C MET A 365 -2.94 0.52 -19.39
N TYR A 366 -2.46 0.66 -18.17
CA TYR A 366 -1.06 1.01 -17.84
C TYR A 366 -0.36 -0.17 -17.18
N TYR A 367 0.92 -0.36 -17.49
CA TYR A 367 1.77 -1.38 -16.89
C TYR A 367 3.19 -0.83 -16.64
N PRO A 368 3.87 -1.19 -15.56
CA PRO A 368 3.50 -2.16 -14.55
C PRO A 368 2.80 -1.53 -13.33
N GLU A 369 1.75 -2.16 -12.86
CA GLU A 369 1.23 -1.95 -11.49
C GLU A 369 1.62 -3.17 -10.67
N ILE A 370 2.59 -3.02 -9.78
CA ILE A 370 3.12 -4.12 -8.97
C ILE A 370 3.06 -3.71 -7.50
N LYS A 371 2.52 -4.58 -6.67
CA LYS A 371 2.54 -4.42 -5.22
C LYS A 371 3.53 -5.42 -4.65
N MET A 372 4.72 -4.94 -4.40
CA MET A 372 5.77 -5.66 -3.71
C MET A 372 5.42 -5.66 -2.22
N TYR A 373 5.11 -6.83 -1.72
CA TYR A 373 4.88 -7.00 -0.30
C TYR A 373 6.16 -7.49 0.36
N ALA A 374 6.30 -7.07 1.59
CA ALA A 374 7.44 -7.31 2.39
C ALA A 374 7.64 -8.77 2.78
N ASN A 375 8.71 -8.98 3.48
CA ASN A 375 9.04 -10.22 4.16
C ASN A 375 7.99 -10.55 5.22
N LYS A 376 7.86 -11.84 5.49
CA LYS A 376 7.05 -12.36 6.57
C LYS A 376 7.98 -13.01 7.60
N PRO A 377 8.37 -12.27 8.65
CA PRO A 377 9.20 -12.78 9.72
C PRO A 377 8.50 -13.88 10.53
N SER A 378 9.30 -14.76 11.13
CA SER A 378 8.83 -15.67 12.17
C SER A 378 8.82 -14.91 13.49
N PHE A 379 7.63 -14.65 14.03
CA PHE A 379 7.46 -13.97 15.31
C PHE A 379 7.54 -14.96 16.47
N ILE A 380 8.07 -14.53 17.62
CA ILE A 380 8.14 -15.34 18.85
C ILE A 380 6.87 -15.20 19.70
N ASP A 381 6.07 -14.14 19.47
CA ASP A 381 4.81 -13.93 20.18
C ASP A 381 3.75 -13.28 19.27
N GLU A 382 2.53 -13.18 19.79
CA GLU A 382 1.41 -12.55 19.11
C GLU A 382 1.54 -11.02 18.96
N HIS A 383 2.49 -10.37 19.64
CA HIS A 383 2.75 -8.94 19.60
C HIS A 383 3.81 -8.52 18.57
N PHE A 384 4.14 -9.42 17.63
CA PHE A 384 5.13 -9.21 16.58
C PHE A 384 6.58 -9.02 17.07
N ALA A 385 6.92 -9.58 18.23
CA ALA A 385 8.28 -9.66 18.69
C ALA A 385 9.09 -10.69 17.87
N VAL A 386 10.33 -10.38 17.54
CA VAL A 386 11.29 -11.30 16.91
C VAL A 386 12.45 -11.65 17.86
N THR A 387 12.68 -10.82 18.87
CA THR A 387 13.48 -11.07 20.06
C THR A 387 12.75 -10.52 21.28
N ASP A 388 13.29 -10.69 22.48
CA ASP A 388 12.68 -10.13 23.70
C ASP A 388 12.52 -8.60 23.66
N ASN A 389 13.36 -7.91 22.88
CA ASN A 389 13.44 -6.45 22.85
C ASN A 389 13.12 -5.83 21.48
N ILE A 390 12.96 -6.63 20.41
CA ILE A 390 12.79 -6.12 19.03
C ILE A 390 11.47 -6.60 18.44
N TYR A 391 10.73 -5.66 17.87
CA TYR A 391 9.41 -5.85 17.24
C TYR A 391 9.45 -5.39 15.80
N LEU A 392 8.93 -6.19 14.87
CA LEU A 392 8.82 -5.85 13.45
C LEU A 392 7.36 -5.66 13.07
N ILE A 393 6.97 -4.48 12.58
CA ILE A 393 5.58 -4.13 12.35
C ILE A 393 5.32 -3.42 11.02
N GLY A 394 4.05 -3.34 10.67
CA GLY A 394 3.56 -2.64 9.48
C GLY A 394 3.70 -3.44 8.20
N ASP A 395 3.41 -2.80 7.08
CA ASP A 395 3.40 -3.42 5.74
C ASP A 395 4.76 -4.04 5.38
N GLY A 396 5.86 -3.45 5.84
CA GLY A 396 7.23 -3.93 5.61
C GLY A 396 7.52 -5.30 6.22
N ALA A 397 6.93 -5.59 7.36
CA ALA A 397 7.05 -6.85 8.07
C ALA A 397 5.87 -7.82 7.78
N GLY A 398 5.03 -7.52 6.79
CA GLY A 398 3.89 -8.36 6.40
C GLY A 398 2.78 -8.47 7.45
N THR A 399 2.82 -7.70 8.53
CA THR A 399 1.82 -7.74 9.60
C THR A 399 0.53 -7.01 9.25
N SER A 400 0.55 -6.21 8.17
CA SER A 400 -0.59 -5.40 7.74
C SER A 400 -0.53 -5.06 6.25
N ARG A 401 -1.61 -4.47 5.74
CA ARG A 401 -1.68 -3.83 4.43
C ARG A 401 -2.50 -2.54 4.55
N GLY A 402 -1.85 -1.39 4.27
CA GLY A 402 -2.48 -0.08 4.32
C GLY A 402 -2.56 0.53 5.72
N ILE A 403 -3.07 1.75 5.77
CA ILE A 403 -2.93 2.66 6.92
C ILE A 403 -3.54 2.10 8.20
N THR A 404 -4.79 1.61 8.13
CA THR A 404 -5.54 1.10 9.29
C THR A 404 -4.87 -0.11 9.94
N GLY A 405 -4.52 -1.11 9.11
CA GLY A 405 -3.84 -2.31 9.59
C GLY A 405 -2.44 -2.03 10.13
N ALA A 406 -1.70 -1.12 9.46
CA ALA A 406 -0.38 -0.69 9.93
C ALA A 406 -0.48 0.00 11.30
N TRP A 407 -1.42 0.92 11.47
CA TRP A 407 -1.64 1.57 12.77
C TRP A 407 -1.98 0.56 13.86
N ALA A 408 -2.91 -0.35 13.59
CA ALA A 408 -3.28 -1.42 14.51
C ALA A 408 -2.09 -2.34 14.87
N SER A 409 -1.17 -2.61 13.92
CA SER A 409 0.03 -3.39 14.20
C SER A 409 0.95 -2.68 15.19
N GLY A 410 1.05 -1.35 15.11
CA GLY A 410 1.76 -0.52 16.08
C GLY A 410 1.16 -0.63 17.48
N ILE A 411 -0.16 -0.51 17.61
CA ILE A 411 -0.86 -0.67 18.88
C ILE A 411 -0.60 -2.06 19.47
N ARG A 412 -0.66 -3.11 18.64
CA ARG A 412 -0.48 -4.49 19.11
C ARG A 412 0.93 -4.74 19.64
N ALA A 413 1.97 -4.24 18.95
CA ALA A 413 3.35 -4.32 19.44
C ALA A 413 3.53 -3.53 20.76
N SER A 414 2.96 -2.34 20.84
CA SER A 414 3.00 -1.51 22.05
C SER A 414 2.37 -2.18 23.25
N ARG A 415 1.28 -2.92 23.07
CA ARG A 415 0.66 -3.73 24.14
C ARG A 415 1.62 -4.81 24.67
N GLY A 416 2.38 -5.45 23.78
CA GLY A 416 3.41 -6.41 24.19
C GLY A 416 4.55 -5.77 24.97
N ILE A 417 4.95 -4.55 24.57
CA ILE A 417 5.98 -3.78 25.26
C ILE A 417 5.50 -3.37 26.66
N LEU A 418 4.30 -2.78 26.77
CA LEU A 418 3.75 -2.31 28.04
C LEU A 418 3.55 -3.43 29.07
N LYS A 419 3.40 -4.67 28.65
CA LYS A 419 3.34 -5.84 29.54
C LYS A 419 4.70 -6.25 30.10
N LYS A 420 5.80 -5.82 29.45
CA LYS A 420 7.19 -6.21 29.76
C LYS A 420 8.02 -5.07 30.36
N LEU A 421 7.47 -3.86 30.44
CA LEU A 421 8.00 -2.67 31.14
C LEU A 421 7.41 -2.56 32.54
#